data_4c6e87962208c17837df4500bb917d1e
#
_entry.id   4c6e87962208c17837df4500bb917d1e
#
_cell.length_a   1.000
_cell.length_b   1.000
_cell.length_c   1.000
_cell.angle_alpha   90.00
_cell.angle_beta   90.00
_cell.angle_gamma   90.00
#
_symmetry.space_group_name_H-M   'P 1'
#
loop_
_entity.id
_entity.type
_entity.pdbx_description
1 polymer ?
#
loop_
_entity_poly.entity_id
_entity_poly.type
_entity_poly.pdbx_seq_one_letter_code
_entity_poly.pdbx_strand_id
1 'polypeptide(L)'
;ITPFKIIGSDSIVLVNRGWHPNLKNREMLPVINEIEGKRLLLGYVADFPVSGIKLGKNNIETLNSQIFRFQRLDKLELDYFLSANVMPYMIYLDPIIDKEFYENFKLPAPDSQKNYGYAFQWFAFAITLLIIFIRLSMTRRTNGK
;
A
#
# COMPACT_ATOMS: atom_id res chain seq x y z
N ILE A 1 -5.31 4.19 8.78
CA ILE A 1 -4.49 5.35 9.21
C ILE A 1 -5.38 6.29 9.98
N THR A 2 -4.93 6.73 11.14
CA THR A 2 -5.67 7.61 12.04
C THR A 2 -4.85 8.89 12.30
N PRO A 3 -5.44 10.09 12.18
CA PRO A 3 -4.77 11.33 12.55
C PRO A 3 -4.77 11.50 14.08
N PHE A 4 -3.62 11.87 14.64
CA PHE A 4 -3.46 12.20 16.06
C PHE A 4 -2.90 13.61 16.22
N LYS A 5 -3.53 14.42 17.09
CA LYS A 5 -2.99 15.73 17.46
C LYS A 5 -1.82 15.55 18.42
N ILE A 6 -0.70 16.21 18.14
CA ILE A 6 0.48 16.16 18.99
C ILE A 6 0.26 17.08 20.21
N ILE A 7 0.48 16.53 21.42
CA ILE A 7 0.33 17.32 22.65
C ILE A 7 1.37 18.45 22.67
N GLY A 8 0.91 19.66 22.91
CA GLY A 8 1.78 20.86 22.93
C GLY A 8 2.11 21.41 21.54
N SER A 9 1.46 20.93 20.49
CA SER A 9 1.60 21.42 19.12
C SER A 9 0.25 21.50 18.43
N ASP A 10 0.12 22.38 17.44
CA ASP A 10 -1.05 22.40 16.54
C ASP A 10 -0.91 21.45 15.35
N SER A 11 0.12 20.64 15.36
CA SER A 11 0.40 19.68 14.28
C SER A 11 -0.30 18.36 14.52
N ILE A 12 -0.62 17.71 13.40
CA ILE A 12 -1.20 16.37 13.35
C ILE A 12 -0.15 15.41 12.80
N VAL A 13 -0.05 14.22 13.39
CA VAL A 13 0.73 13.10 12.85
C VAL A 13 -0.21 11.98 12.41
N LEU A 14 0.03 11.42 11.25
CA LEU A 14 -0.70 10.25 10.77
C LEU A 14 -0.11 8.98 11.39
N VAL A 15 -0.95 8.12 11.92
CA VAL A 15 -0.55 6.87 12.55
C VAL A 15 -1.13 5.70 11.79
N ASN A 16 -0.26 4.83 11.29
CA ASN A 16 -0.66 3.57 10.69
C ASN A 16 -0.85 2.54 11.80
N ARG A 17 -2.10 2.18 12.04
CA ARG A 17 -2.54 1.24 13.07
C ARG A 17 -2.62 -0.21 12.56
N GLY A 18 -2.16 -0.46 11.34
CA GLY A 18 -2.22 -1.78 10.73
C GLY A 18 -3.27 -1.88 9.61
N TRP A 19 -3.79 -3.06 9.40
CA TRP A 19 -4.67 -3.39 8.29
C TRP A 19 -5.92 -4.13 8.76
N HIS A 20 -7.06 -3.72 8.27
CA HIS A 20 -8.34 -4.41 8.44
C HIS A 20 -8.71 -5.21 7.19
N PRO A 21 -9.15 -6.45 7.33
CA PRO A 21 -9.67 -7.18 6.20
C PRO A 21 -10.95 -6.52 5.68
N ASN A 22 -11.05 -6.36 4.36
CA ASN A 22 -12.30 -5.96 3.75
C ASN A 22 -13.39 -6.99 4.05
N LEU A 23 -14.55 -6.53 4.43
CA LEU A 23 -15.74 -7.37 4.52
C LEU A 23 -16.12 -7.86 3.11
N LYS A 24 -16.89 -8.96 3.03
CA LYS A 24 -17.28 -9.58 1.75
C LYS A 24 -17.94 -8.61 0.77
N ASN A 25 -18.62 -7.60 1.29
CA ASN A 25 -19.16 -6.50 0.52
C ASN A 25 -18.30 -5.25 0.71
N ARG A 26 -17.80 -4.64 -0.38
CA ARG A 26 -17.01 -3.40 -0.36
C ARG A 26 -17.75 -2.18 0.15
N GLU A 27 -19.08 -2.24 0.20
CA GLU A 27 -19.94 -1.18 0.75
C GLU A 27 -20.00 -1.22 2.27
N MET A 28 -19.66 -2.36 2.88
CA MET A 28 -19.61 -2.47 4.34
C MET A 28 -18.26 -1.98 4.84
N LEU A 29 -18.30 -0.95 5.67
CA LEU A 29 -17.09 -0.39 6.28
C LEU A 29 -16.70 -1.22 7.52
N PRO A 30 -15.39 -1.42 7.76
CA PRO A 30 -14.94 -2.04 9.00
C PRO A 30 -15.32 -1.15 10.19
N VAL A 31 -15.67 -1.78 11.30
CA VAL A 31 -15.82 -1.09 12.59
C VAL A 31 -14.42 -0.76 13.08
N ILE A 32 -14.10 0.52 13.18
CA ILE A 32 -12.82 1.00 13.68
C ILE A 32 -13.05 1.54 15.07
N ASN A 33 -12.34 0.99 16.05
CA ASN A 33 -12.42 1.47 17.43
C ASN A 33 -11.85 2.91 17.50
N GLU A 34 -12.66 3.82 17.98
CA GLU A 34 -12.23 5.18 18.25
C GLU A 34 -11.26 5.18 19.43
N ILE A 35 -10.26 6.06 19.35
CA ILE A 35 -9.27 6.25 20.40
C ILE A 35 -9.52 7.61 21.01
N GLU A 36 -9.99 7.61 22.23
CA GLU A 36 -10.21 8.84 22.99
C GLU A 36 -9.11 9.09 24.00
N GLY A 37 -8.92 10.38 24.31
CA GLY A 37 -8.00 10.86 25.32
C GLY A 37 -6.53 10.84 24.90
N LYS A 38 -5.64 11.08 25.89
CA LYS A 38 -4.20 11.13 25.66
C LYS A 38 -3.60 9.74 25.67
N ARG A 39 -2.73 9.45 24.69
CA ARG A 39 -2.03 8.16 24.55
C ARG A 39 -0.55 8.39 24.28
N LEU A 40 0.27 7.49 24.77
CA LEU A 40 1.66 7.33 24.34
C LEU A 40 1.68 6.26 23.26
N LEU A 41 2.11 6.64 22.06
CA LEU A 41 2.22 5.72 20.92
C LEU A 41 3.70 5.41 20.69
N LEU A 42 4.01 4.15 20.49
CA LEU A 42 5.35 3.66 20.16
C LEU A 42 5.34 3.04 18.78
N GLY A 43 6.35 3.38 17.99
CA GLY A 43 6.45 2.90 16.62
C GLY A 43 7.65 3.47 15.90
N TYR A 44 7.78 3.20 14.63
CA TYR A 44 8.83 3.75 13.79
C TYR A 44 8.28 4.82 12.85
N VAL A 45 9.09 5.83 12.59
CA VAL A 45 8.76 6.94 11.69
C VAL A 45 9.18 6.56 10.27
N ALA A 46 8.31 6.79 9.31
CA ALA A 46 8.62 6.63 7.90
C ALA A 46 7.92 7.71 7.07
N ASP A 47 8.43 7.98 5.89
CA ASP A 47 7.80 8.85 4.91
C ASP A 47 6.44 8.30 4.46
N PHE A 48 5.62 9.16 3.90
CA PHE A 48 4.39 8.71 3.25
C PHE A 48 4.71 7.71 2.14
N PRO A 49 3.90 6.65 1.99
CA PRO A 49 4.11 5.69 0.93
C PRO A 49 4.05 6.39 -0.42
N VAL A 50 5.07 6.15 -1.25
CA VAL A 50 5.10 6.66 -2.62
C VAL A 50 4.01 5.95 -3.40
N SER A 51 2.99 6.68 -3.76
CA SER A 51 1.90 6.16 -4.58
C SER A 51 2.33 6.14 -6.05
N GLY A 52 1.86 5.13 -6.77
CA GLY A 52 2.02 5.05 -8.21
C GLY A 52 1.29 6.15 -8.98
N ILE A 53 0.87 5.87 -10.19
CA ILE A 53 0.21 6.81 -11.09
C ILE A 53 -1.10 7.32 -10.48
N LYS A 54 -1.30 8.65 -10.52
CA LYS A 54 -2.57 9.27 -10.12
C LYS A 54 -3.67 8.90 -11.14
N LEU A 55 -4.64 8.12 -10.70
CA LEU A 55 -5.79 7.75 -11.50
C LEU A 55 -6.98 8.66 -11.12
N GLY A 56 -7.38 9.50 -12.08
CA GLY A 56 -8.55 10.39 -11.90
C GLY A 56 -8.24 11.74 -11.24
N LYS A 57 -9.30 12.55 -11.07
CA LYS A 57 -9.21 13.90 -10.51
C LYS A 57 -9.32 13.92 -8.98
N ASN A 58 -10.14 13.03 -8.41
CA ASN A 58 -10.42 13.02 -6.99
C ASN A 58 -9.51 12.01 -6.29
N ASN A 59 -8.70 12.50 -5.34
CA ASN A 59 -7.84 11.67 -4.51
C ASN A 59 -8.59 11.12 -3.27
N ILE A 60 -9.65 11.81 -2.83
CA ILE A 60 -10.36 11.56 -1.59
C ILE A 60 -11.79 11.12 -1.90
N GLU A 61 -12.20 10.01 -1.32
CA GLU A 61 -13.56 9.48 -1.36
C GLU A 61 -14.11 9.46 0.07
N THR A 62 -15.23 10.14 0.29
CA THR A 62 -15.93 10.12 1.57
C THR A 62 -16.80 8.88 1.64
N LEU A 63 -16.53 8.00 2.61
CA LEU A 63 -17.29 6.78 2.81
C LEU A 63 -18.40 6.98 3.86
N ASN A 64 -18.09 7.73 4.93
CA ASN A 64 -19.05 8.23 5.90
C ASN A 64 -18.49 9.51 6.57
N SER A 65 -19.11 9.98 7.65
CA SER A 65 -18.69 11.20 8.37
C SER A 65 -17.29 11.11 9.02
N GLN A 66 -16.77 9.90 9.22
CA GLN A 66 -15.51 9.67 9.94
C GLN A 66 -14.48 8.88 9.12
N ILE A 67 -14.91 8.20 8.04
CA ILE A 67 -14.05 7.32 7.26
C ILE A 67 -13.93 7.87 5.84
N PHE A 68 -12.69 8.07 5.44
CA PHE A 68 -12.31 8.59 4.13
C PHE A 68 -11.33 7.62 3.48
N ARG A 69 -11.45 7.45 2.18
CA ARG A 69 -10.52 6.65 1.38
C ARG A 69 -9.64 7.59 0.57
N PHE A 70 -8.34 7.48 0.76
CA PHE A 70 -7.34 8.19 -0.02
C PHE A 70 -6.70 7.23 -1.03
N GLN A 71 -6.57 7.67 -2.29
CA GLN A 71 -5.80 6.91 -3.28
C GLN A 71 -4.30 7.07 -3.05
N ARG A 72 -3.90 8.22 -2.53
CA ARG A 72 -2.52 8.54 -2.14
C ARG A 72 -2.52 9.50 -0.96
N LEU A 73 -1.41 9.51 -0.24
CA LEU A 73 -1.18 10.50 0.82
C LEU A 73 -0.30 11.61 0.26
N ASP A 74 -0.82 12.82 0.22
CA ASP A 74 -0.11 14.02 -0.17
C ASP A 74 -0.24 15.06 0.94
N LYS A 75 0.90 15.63 1.36
CA LYS A 75 0.92 16.53 2.51
C LYS A 75 0.01 17.74 2.31
N LEU A 76 0.08 18.39 1.15
CA LEU A 76 -0.69 19.60 0.90
C LEU A 76 -2.20 19.31 0.85
N GLU A 77 -2.58 18.20 0.25
CA GLU A 77 -3.98 17.75 0.23
C GLU A 77 -4.48 17.40 1.65
N LEU A 78 -3.62 16.80 2.49
CA LEU A 78 -3.94 16.45 3.88
C LEU A 78 -4.03 17.70 4.78
N ASP A 79 -3.12 18.66 4.64
CA ASP A 79 -3.16 19.94 5.37
C ASP A 79 -4.49 20.66 5.11
N TYR A 80 -4.90 20.72 3.84
CA TYR A 80 -6.16 21.33 3.44
C TYR A 80 -7.37 20.55 3.98
N PHE A 81 -7.37 19.23 3.82
CA PHE A 81 -8.46 18.37 4.22
C PHE A 81 -8.69 18.36 5.74
N LEU A 82 -7.63 18.29 6.52
CA LEU A 82 -7.69 18.27 7.99
C LEU A 82 -7.69 19.68 8.60
N SER A 83 -7.55 20.72 7.77
CA SER A 83 -7.41 22.12 8.22
C SER A 83 -6.36 22.29 9.32
N ALA A 84 -5.24 21.57 9.20
CA ALA A 84 -4.17 21.52 10.18
C ALA A 84 -2.81 21.25 9.53
N ASN A 85 -1.71 21.56 10.22
CA ASN A 85 -0.37 21.23 9.75
C ASN A 85 -0.08 19.73 9.99
N VAL A 86 -0.10 18.94 8.94
CA VAL A 86 0.21 17.51 8.99
C VAL A 86 1.73 17.31 8.91
N MET A 87 2.29 16.49 9.78
CA MET A 87 3.71 16.12 9.69
C MET A 87 4.01 15.43 8.36
N PRO A 88 5.18 15.68 7.73
CA PRO A 88 5.53 15.10 6.42
C PRO A 88 5.90 13.62 6.48
N TYR A 89 5.66 12.98 7.60
CA TYR A 89 5.94 11.57 7.87
C TYR A 89 4.76 10.96 8.63
N MET A 90 4.75 9.65 8.73
CA MET A 90 3.78 8.91 9.53
C MET A 90 4.46 7.98 10.52
N ILE A 91 3.73 7.59 11.55
CA ILE A 91 4.17 6.62 12.54
C ILE A 91 3.52 5.27 12.21
N TYR A 92 4.32 4.22 12.09
CA TYR A 92 3.86 2.85 12.05
C TYR A 92 3.94 2.28 13.45
N LEU A 93 2.82 1.90 14.04
CA LEU A 93 2.80 1.34 15.39
C LEU A 93 3.59 0.04 15.47
N ASP A 94 4.30 -0.14 16.56
CA ASP A 94 4.99 -1.39 16.84
C ASP A 94 3.99 -2.44 17.34
N PRO A 95 3.79 -3.55 16.62
CA PRO A 95 2.82 -4.57 16.98
C PRO A 95 3.16 -5.33 18.27
N ILE A 96 4.43 -5.30 18.67
CA ILE A 96 4.90 -5.98 19.88
C ILE A 96 4.64 -5.12 21.11
N ILE A 97 4.83 -3.80 20.97
CA ILE A 97 4.79 -2.86 22.08
C ILE A 97 3.38 -2.33 22.30
N ASP A 98 2.64 -2.08 21.21
CA ASP A 98 1.33 -1.44 21.25
C ASP A 98 0.23 -2.35 20.67
N LYS A 99 0.03 -3.50 21.29
CA LYS A 99 -0.95 -4.51 20.85
C LYS A 99 -2.39 -3.99 20.85
N GLU A 100 -2.71 -3.04 21.71
CA GLU A 100 -4.07 -2.49 21.83
C GLU A 100 -4.50 -1.75 20.55
N PHE A 101 -3.54 -1.12 19.87
CA PHE A 101 -3.79 -0.33 18.67
C PHE A 101 -3.40 -1.03 17.37
N TYR A 102 -2.75 -2.19 17.48
CA TYR A 102 -2.30 -2.94 16.32
C TYR A 102 -3.40 -3.89 15.82
N GLU A 103 -3.94 -3.58 14.68
CA GLU A 103 -4.95 -4.40 14.03
C GLU A 103 -4.36 -5.12 12.82
N ASN A 104 -3.86 -6.34 13.02
CA ASN A 104 -3.46 -7.27 11.95
C ASN A 104 -2.53 -6.70 10.86
N PHE A 105 -1.40 -6.13 11.23
CA PHE A 105 -0.41 -5.70 10.25
C PHE A 105 0.38 -6.90 9.72
N LYS A 106 0.18 -7.22 8.46
CA LYS A 106 1.11 -8.06 7.70
C LYS A 106 1.89 -7.14 6.79
N LEU A 107 3.18 -7.00 7.04
CA LEU A 107 4.08 -6.44 6.03
C LEU A 107 3.87 -7.24 4.75
N PRO A 108 3.65 -6.59 3.60
CA PRO A 108 3.66 -7.29 2.33
C PRO A 108 5.04 -7.90 2.13
N ALA A 109 5.22 -9.12 2.63
CA ALA A 109 6.42 -9.88 2.32
C ALA A 109 6.42 -10.14 0.81
N PRO A 110 7.56 -9.92 0.12
CA PRO A 110 7.68 -10.31 -1.27
C PRO A 110 7.34 -11.79 -1.38
N ASP A 111 6.30 -12.12 -2.13
CA ASP A 111 5.89 -13.50 -2.34
C ASP A 111 6.91 -14.17 -3.27
N SER A 112 7.91 -14.81 -2.68
CA SER A 112 8.98 -15.48 -3.41
C SER A 112 8.43 -16.52 -4.39
N GLN A 113 7.31 -17.18 -4.07
CA GLN A 113 6.71 -18.18 -4.95
C GLN A 113 6.13 -17.54 -6.22
N LYS A 114 5.53 -16.36 -6.12
CA LYS A 114 5.09 -15.61 -7.32
C LYS A 114 6.27 -15.21 -8.19
N ASN A 115 7.36 -14.78 -7.60
CA ASN A 115 8.57 -14.42 -8.34
C ASN A 115 9.17 -15.61 -9.08
N TYR A 116 9.20 -16.81 -8.46
CA TYR A 116 9.62 -18.04 -9.13
C TYR A 116 8.67 -18.43 -10.27
N GLY A 117 7.36 -18.27 -10.09
CA GLY A 117 6.38 -18.50 -11.15
C GLY A 117 6.62 -17.60 -12.37
N TYR A 118 6.86 -16.31 -12.16
CA TYR A 118 7.22 -15.40 -13.26
C TYR A 118 8.56 -15.77 -13.92
N ALA A 119 9.57 -16.09 -13.15
CA ALA A 119 10.85 -16.51 -13.69
C ALA A 119 10.69 -17.75 -14.59
N PHE A 120 9.98 -18.78 -14.12
CA PHE A 120 9.69 -19.96 -14.91
C PHE A 120 8.98 -19.62 -16.23
N GLN A 121 7.98 -18.75 -16.19
CA GLN A 121 7.25 -18.31 -17.38
C GLN A 121 8.17 -17.65 -18.42
N TRP A 122 9.06 -16.76 -17.98
CA TRP A 122 10.01 -16.11 -18.87
C TRP A 122 11.01 -17.07 -19.49
N PHE A 123 11.53 -18.02 -18.71
CA PHE A 123 12.41 -19.07 -19.24
C PHE A 123 11.69 -19.97 -20.24
N ALA A 124 10.44 -20.34 -19.98
CA ALA A 124 9.65 -21.16 -20.93
C ALA A 124 9.43 -20.41 -22.25
N PHE A 125 9.15 -19.11 -22.22
CA PHE A 125 9.04 -18.29 -23.44
C PHE A 125 10.36 -18.21 -24.19
N ALA A 126 11.48 -18.00 -23.50
CA ALA A 126 12.80 -17.95 -24.12
C ALA A 126 13.17 -19.26 -24.84
N ILE A 127 12.92 -20.40 -24.19
CA ILE A 127 13.14 -21.73 -24.76
C ILE A 127 12.24 -21.95 -25.98
N THR A 128 10.97 -21.59 -25.89
CA THR A 128 10.02 -21.71 -27.01
C THR A 128 10.48 -20.89 -28.22
N LEU A 129 10.88 -19.65 -28.02
CA LEU A 129 11.40 -18.80 -29.08
C LEU A 129 12.69 -19.36 -29.70
N LEU A 130 13.58 -19.91 -28.87
CA LEU A 130 14.81 -20.56 -29.34
C LEU A 130 14.51 -21.77 -30.23
N ILE A 131 13.57 -22.63 -29.84
CA ILE A 131 13.16 -23.80 -30.64
C ILE A 131 12.57 -23.33 -31.98
N ILE A 132 11.69 -22.34 -31.98
CA ILE A 132 11.11 -21.77 -33.20
C ILE A 132 12.21 -21.23 -34.11
N PHE A 133 13.14 -20.45 -33.56
CA PHE A 133 14.25 -19.90 -34.31
C PHE A 133 15.11 -20.96 -34.97
N ILE A 134 15.49 -22.01 -34.22
CA ILE A 134 16.28 -23.12 -34.74
C ILE A 134 15.52 -23.83 -35.88
N ARG A 135 14.23 -24.14 -35.66
CA ARG A 135 13.38 -24.80 -36.69
C ARG A 135 13.30 -23.97 -37.97
N LEU A 136 13.04 -22.68 -37.89
CA LEU A 136 12.96 -21.78 -39.04
C LEU A 136 14.31 -21.64 -39.75
N SER A 137 15.41 -21.57 -39.00
CA SER A 137 16.75 -21.49 -39.55
C SER A 137 17.17 -22.75 -40.31
N MET A 138 16.79 -23.93 -39.79
CA MET A 138 17.03 -25.23 -40.47
C MET A 138 16.18 -25.36 -41.73
N THR A 139 14.91 -24.98 -41.70
CA THR A 139 14.01 -25.06 -42.86
C THR A 139 14.50 -24.15 -44.01
N ARG A 140 15.03 -22.99 -43.72
CA ARG A 140 15.61 -22.08 -44.75
C ARG A 140 16.86 -22.68 -45.44
N ARG A 141 17.65 -23.44 -44.69
CA ARG A 141 18.83 -24.13 -45.25
C ARG A 141 18.49 -25.28 -46.20
N THR A 142 17.39 -25.96 -45.98
CA THR A 142 16.94 -27.09 -46.82
C THR A 142 16.26 -26.63 -48.10
N ASN A 143 15.57 -25.49 -48.11
CA ASN A 143 14.88 -24.97 -49.31
C ASN A 143 15.75 -24.07 -50.20
N GLY A 144 17.02 -23.86 -49.87
CA GLY A 144 17.96 -23.05 -50.61
C GLY A 144 19.00 -23.82 -51.43
N LYS A 145 18.76 -25.17 -51.68
CA LYS A 145 19.55 -25.98 -52.57
C LYS A 145 18.76 -26.37 -53.82
#